data_b5b7abf9260b290d14c90dc33e5374d2
#
_entry.id   b5b7abf9260b290d14c90dc33e5374d2
#
_cell.length_a   1.000
_cell.length_b   1.000
_cell.length_c   1.000
_cell.angle_alpha   90.00
_cell.angle_beta   90.00
_cell.angle_gamma   90.00
#
_symmetry.space_group_name_H-M   'P 1'
#
loop_
_entity.id
_entity.type
_entity.pdbx_description
1 polymer ?
#
loop_
_entity_poly.entity_id
_entity_poly.type
_entity_poly.pdbx_seq_one_letter_code
_entity_poly.pdbx_strand_id
1 'polypeptide(L)'
;MLKSLLITVFLIFFNFNSSLYSQELNNKIKIGLLVPFSGEYAEVGKSLLYSLQLALKEIDDDRVTIYPKDTGFNNKEKLNKKIKELIEEEVKVIIGPLTEIELNEVYKYKNLIFVSLSNINPGIKNNVISIGVGLESQLIAIKKFLEKENKNKIAILYPDNSYSDFIEEKLKKTQIKPFKILKYNSDPRIITGEIEKLTNYSQRKRNLENRKKNLEKRDDPASER
;
A
#
# COMPACT_ATOMS: atom_id res chain seq x y z
N MET A 1 5.13 -76.69 -17.52
CA MET A 1 5.05 -75.49 -18.40
C MET A 1 4.01 -74.47 -17.89
N LEU A 2 2.78 -74.83 -17.59
CA LEU A 2 1.74 -73.89 -17.17
C LEU A 2 2.04 -73.10 -15.86
N LYS A 3 2.64 -73.78 -14.84
CA LYS A 3 3.05 -73.14 -13.59
C LYS A 3 4.16 -72.11 -13.78
N SER A 4 5.13 -72.38 -14.67
CA SER A 4 6.20 -71.42 -14.96
C SER A 4 5.69 -70.19 -15.69
N LEU A 5 4.73 -70.32 -16.60
CA LEU A 5 4.08 -69.23 -17.32
C LEU A 5 3.30 -68.30 -16.34
N LEU A 6 2.58 -68.88 -15.36
CA LEU A 6 1.83 -68.11 -14.36
C LEU A 6 2.73 -67.30 -13.43
N ILE A 7 3.89 -67.81 -13.05
CA ILE A 7 4.89 -67.09 -12.24
C ILE A 7 5.50 -65.90 -13.02
N THR A 8 5.77 -66.11 -14.31
CA THR A 8 6.33 -65.06 -15.16
C THR A 8 5.32 -63.93 -15.39
N VAL A 9 4.04 -64.24 -15.62
CA VAL A 9 2.98 -63.23 -15.74
C VAL A 9 2.77 -62.47 -14.40
N PHE A 10 2.82 -63.16 -13.27
CA PHE A 10 2.72 -62.53 -11.95
C PHE A 10 3.89 -61.56 -11.68
N LEU A 11 5.13 -61.94 -12.04
CA LEU A 11 6.30 -61.05 -11.91
C LEU A 11 6.23 -59.84 -12.82
N ILE A 12 5.68 -59.94 -14.00
CA ILE A 12 5.47 -58.80 -14.91
C ILE A 12 4.41 -57.83 -14.33
N PHE A 13 3.31 -58.35 -13.78
CA PHE A 13 2.28 -57.53 -13.13
C PHE A 13 2.80 -56.82 -11.87
N PHE A 14 3.72 -57.43 -11.11
CA PHE A 14 4.29 -56.82 -9.92
C PHE A 14 5.23 -55.66 -10.22
N ASN A 15 5.91 -55.68 -11.37
CA ASN A 15 6.78 -54.57 -11.82
C ASN A 15 6.01 -53.39 -12.41
N PHE A 16 4.75 -53.56 -12.84
CA PHE A 16 3.92 -52.48 -13.36
C PHE A 16 3.31 -51.58 -12.26
N ASN A 17 3.27 -52.02 -11.01
CA ASN A 17 2.70 -51.24 -9.91
C ASN A 17 3.67 -50.27 -9.24
N SER A 18 4.95 -50.27 -9.59
CA SER A 18 5.95 -49.39 -8.99
C SER A 18 6.10 -48.00 -9.66
N SER A 19 5.33 -47.73 -10.71
CA SER A 19 5.39 -46.45 -11.43
C SER A 19 4.25 -45.49 -11.11
N LEU A 20 3.38 -45.79 -10.17
CA LEU A 20 2.37 -44.87 -9.64
C LEU A 20 2.84 -44.22 -8.32
N TYR A 21 4.14 -43.91 -8.21
CA TYR A 21 4.53 -42.86 -7.31
C TYR A 21 4.01 -41.58 -7.97
N SER A 22 2.94 -41.07 -7.40
CA SER A 22 2.46 -39.73 -7.59
C SER A 22 3.68 -38.83 -7.64
N GLN A 23 4.00 -38.27 -8.80
CA GLN A 23 4.75 -37.06 -8.90
C GLN A 23 3.89 -36.05 -8.13
N GLU A 24 4.10 -35.91 -6.81
CA GLU A 24 3.75 -34.69 -6.14
C GLU A 24 4.43 -33.61 -6.98
N LEU A 25 3.63 -32.98 -7.82
CA LEU A 25 4.02 -31.75 -8.47
C LEU A 25 4.34 -30.79 -7.31
N ASN A 26 5.61 -30.81 -6.93
CA ASN A 26 6.18 -29.88 -5.98
C ASN A 26 6.20 -28.52 -6.69
N ASN A 27 4.98 -28.02 -6.98
CA ASN A 27 4.75 -26.74 -7.64
C ASN A 27 5.13 -25.66 -6.64
N LYS A 28 6.43 -25.37 -6.57
CA LYS A 28 6.93 -24.23 -5.81
C LYS A 28 6.27 -22.96 -6.36
N ILE A 29 5.63 -22.23 -5.48
CA ILE A 29 5.02 -20.94 -5.78
C ILE A 29 6.11 -19.88 -5.56
N LYS A 30 6.63 -19.37 -6.67
CA LYS A 30 7.68 -18.35 -6.66
C LYS A 30 7.05 -16.95 -6.74
N ILE A 31 7.25 -16.14 -5.70
CA ILE A 31 6.73 -14.78 -5.62
C ILE A 31 7.91 -13.81 -5.58
N GLY A 32 7.95 -12.84 -6.50
CA GLY A 32 8.91 -11.75 -6.45
C GLY A 32 8.48 -10.69 -5.46
N LEU A 33 9.42 -10.11 -4.73
CA LEU A 33 9.23 -8.89 -3.97
C LEU A 33 10.12 -7.80 -4.58
N LEU A 34 9.49 -6.82 -5.24
CA LEU A 34 10.17 -5.78 -6.00
C LEU A 34 9.97 -4.43 -5.32
N VAL A 35 10.89 -4.08 -4.41
CA VAL A 35 10.81 -2.90 -3.54
C VAL A 35 12.22 -2.32 -3.30
N PRO A 36 12.35 -1.06 -2.83
CA PRO A 36 13.67 -0.51 -2.50
C PRO A 36 14.22 -1.16 -1.23
N PHE A 37 15.39 -1.77 -1.34
CA PHE A 37 16.19 -2.25 -0.20
C PHE A 37 17.44 -1.38 0.03
N SER A 38 17.62 -0.34 -0.78
CA SER A 38 18.72 0.62 -0.68
C SER A 38 18.19 2.05 -0.78
N GLY A 39 18.99 3.03 -0.28
CA GLY A 39 18.63 4.44 -0.28
C GLY A 39 17.62 4.83 0.80
N GLU A 40 16.99 5.99 0.63
CA GLU A 40 16.10 6.63 1.61
C GLU A 40 14.90 5.74 2.03
N TYR A 41 14.40 4.92 1.12
CA TYR A 41 13.21 4.07 1.35
C TYR A 41 13.56 2.62 1.70
N ALA A 42 14.82 2.33 2.03
CA ALA A 42 15.27 0.97 2.37
C ALA A 42 14.48 0.35 3.54
N GLU A 43 14.12 1.14 4.54
CA GLU A 43 13.36 0.67 5.70
C GLU A 43 11.94 0.25 5.34
N VAL A 44 11.33 0.89 4.33
CA VAL A 44 10.02 0.47 3.81
C VAL A 44 10.12 -0.91 3.15
N GLY A 45 11.14 -1.12 2.32
CA GLY A 45 11.38 -2.42 1.68
C GLY A 45 11.63 -3.54 2.69
N LYS A 46 12.45 -3.29 3.72
CA LYS A 46 12.69 -4.24 4.81
C LYS A 46 11.41 -4.57 5.59
N SER A 47 10.61 -3.55 5.91
CA SER A 47 9.33 -3.75 6.61
C SER A 47 8.37 -4.61 5.81
N LEU A 48 8.31 -4.42 4.49
CA LEU A 48 7.49 -5.24 3.60
C LEU A 48 7.98 -6.68 3.53
N LEU A 49 9.29 -6.90 3.42
CA LEU A 49 9.86 -8.24 3.46
C LEU A 49 9.52 -8.95 4.78
N TYR A 50 9.68 -8.25 5.89
CA TYR A 50 9.34 -8.80 7.22
C TYR A 50 7.85 -9.15 7.32
N SER A 51 6.96 -8.28 6.81
CA SER A 51 5.52 -8.52 6.80
C SER A 51 5.17 -9.77 5.97
N LEU A 52 5.82 -9.97 4.82
CA LEU A 52 5.63 -11.16 4.01
C LEU A 52 6.15 -12.42 4.70
N GLN A 53 7.29 -12.35 5.39
CA GLN A 53 7.81 -13.47 6.17
C GLN A 53 6.85 -13.87 7.31
N LEU A 54 6.23 -12.90 7.98
CA LEU A 54 5.20 -13.17 8.98
C LEU A 54 3.97 -13.85 8.37
N ALA A 55 3.51 -13.34 7.23
CA ALA A 55 2.38 -13.92 6.51
C ALA A 55 2.66 -15.35 6.06
N LEU A 56 3.87 -15.63 5.54
CA LEU A 56 4.28 -16.99 5.17
C LEU A 56 4.29 -17.94 6.37
N LYS A 57 4.77 -17.46 7.51
CA LYS A 57 4.75 -18.25 8.75
C LYS A 57 3.33 -18.57 9.22
N GLU A 58 2.38 -17.65 9.00
CA GLU A 58 0.97 -17.88 9.35
C GLU A 58 0.28 -18.83 8.37
N ILE A 59 0.62 -18.72 7.07
CA ILE A 59 0.08 -19.61 6.02
C ILE A 59 0.60 -21.05 6.18
N ASP A 60 1.83 -21.21 6.67
CA ASP A 60 2.52 -22.50 6.90
C ASP A 60 2.55 -23.40 5.65
N ASP A 61 2.86 -22.79 4.49
CA ASP A 61 2.97 -23.49 3.20
C ASP A 61 4.40 -23.43 2.67
N ASP A 62 5.13 -24.52 2.83
CA ASP A 62 6.54 -24.67 2.41
C ASP A 62 6.75 -24.54 0.88
N ARG A 63 5.68 -24.57 0.10
CA ARG A 63 5.77 -24.39 -1.36
C ARG A 63 6.04 -22.94 -1.77
N VAL A 64 5.72 -21.97 -0.91
CA VAL A 64 5.85 -20.55 -1.23
C VAL A 64 7.27 -20.06 -0.95
N THR A 65 7.89 -19.46 -1.94
CA THR A 65 9.23 -18.87 -1.81
C THR A 65 9.22 -17.42 -2.29
N ILE A 66 9.76 -16.50 -1.47
CA ILE A 66 9.88 -15.08 -1.82
C ILE A 66 11.26 -14.82 -2.41
N TYR A 67 11.29 -14.09 -3.53
CA TYR A 67 12.49 -13.62 -4.23
C TYR A 67 12.59 -12.10 -4.11
N PRO A 68 13.29 -11.57 -3.08
CA PRO A 68 13.44 -10.13 -2.89
C PRO A 68 14.43 -9.54 -3.90
N LYS A 69 14.06 -8.41 -4.52
CA LYS A 69 14.87 -7.65 -5.48
C LYS A 69 14.77 -6.16 -5.18
N ASP A 70 15.91 -5.52 -5.15
CA ASP A 70 16.05 -4.09 -4.85
C ASP A 70 15.82 -3.22 -6.07
N THR A 71 14.78 -2.38 -6.06
CA THR A 71 14.47 -1.42 -7.14
C THR A 71 15.40 -0.21 -7.13
N GLY A 72 16.02 0.12 -6.00
CA GLY A 72 16.81 1.33 -5.83
C GLY A 72 15.99 2.62 -5.87
N PHE A 73 14.69 2.54 -5.65
CA PHE A 73 13.70 3.62 -5.61
C PHE A 73 13.72 4.56 -6.83
N ASN A 74 12.69 4.46 -7.68
CA ASN A 74 12.54 5.23 -8.92
C ASN A 74 13.70 5.08 -9.94
N ASN A 75 14.50 4.05 -9.82
CA ASN A 75 15.58 3.74 -10.75
C ASN A 75 15.09 2.75 -11.83
N LYS A 76 14.71 3.28 -13.00
CA LYS A 76 14.14 2.51 -14.10
C LYS A 76 15.06 1.43 -14.63
N GLU A 77 16.35 1.67 -14.71
CA GLU A 77 17.34 0.71 -15.23
C GLU A 77 17.48 -0.46 -14.26
N LYS A 78 17.67 -0.14 -12.97
CA LYS A 78 17.77 -1.15 -11.92
C LYS A 78 16.49 -1.97 -11.81
N LEU A 79 15.34 -1.30 -11.82
CA LEU A 79 14.02 -1.95 -11.84
C LEU A 79 13.90 -2.97 -12.97
N ASN A 80 14.17 -2.54 -14.20
CA ASN A 80 14.07 -3.42 -15.38
C ASN A 80 15.06 -4.60 -15.32
N LYS A 81 16.27 -4.37 -14.82
CA LYS A 81 17.25 -5.43 -14.59
C LYS A 81 16.72 -6.46 -13.58
N LYS A 82 16.15 -5.99 -12.46
CA LYS A 82 15.64 -6.89 -11.42
C LYS A 82 14.40 -7.66 -11.84
N ILE A 83 13.57 -7.09 -12.71
CA ILE A 83 12.44 -7.82 -13.31
C ILE A 83 12.95 -8.96 -14.21
N LYS A 84 14.00 -8.72 -15.02
CA LYS A 84 14.58 -9.77 -15.85
C LYS A 84 15.15 -10.91 -15.01
N GLU A 85 15.86 -10.60 -13.91
CA GLU A 85 16.34 -11.61 -12.97
C GLU A 85 15.16 -12.45 -12.39
N LEU A 86 14.03 -11.82 -12.07
CA LEU A 86 12.83 -12.55 -11.60
C LEU A 86 12.22 -13.44 -12.69
N ILE A 87 12.28 -13.02 -13.95
CA ILE A 87 11.83 -13.84 -15.09
C ILE A 87 12.73 -15.08 -15.26
N GLU A 88 14.03 -14.93 -15.13
CA GLU A 88 15.01 -16.02 -15.18
C GLU A 88 14.79 -17.04 -14.04
N GLU A 89 14.33 -16.57 -12.88
CA GLU A 89 13.90 -17.39 -11.76
C GLU A 89 12.48 -17.99 -11.93
N GLU A 90 11.87 -17.82 -13.11
CA GLU A 90 10.51 -18.29 -13.44
C GLU A 90 9.38 -17.70 -12.56
N VAL A 91 9.62 -16.58 -11.91
CA VAL A 91 8.60 -15.86 -11.15
C VAL A 91 7.51 -15.35 -12.09
N LYS A 92 6.24 -15.52 -11.70
CA LYS A 92 5.07 -15.03 -12.46
C LYS A 92 4.30 -13.95 -11.73
N VAL A 93 4.35 -13.94 -10.40
CA VAL A 93 3.65 -12.97 -9.54
C VAL A 93 4.69 -12.16 -8.77
N ILE A 94 4.56 -10.85 -8.82
CA ILE A 94 5.50 -9.91 -8.20
C ILE A 94 4.72 -8.96 -7.32
N ILE A 95 5.07 -8.88 -6.04
CA ILE A 95 4.57 -7.88 -5.10
C ILE A 95 5.45 -6.63 -5.24
N GLY A 96 4.83 -5.50 -5.47
CA GLY A 96 5.44 -4.25 -5.88
C GLY A 96 5.03 -3.87 -7.31
N PRO A 97 5.50 -2.76 -7.83
CA PRO A 97 6.35 -1.75 -7.16
C PRO A 97 5.58 -0.84 -6.19
N LEU A 98 6.30 0.10 -5.55
CA LEU A 98 5.73 1.04 -4.58
C LEU A 98 5.27 2.34 -5.21
N THR A 99 5.95 2.81 -6.25
CA THR A 99 5.76 4.16 -6.79
C THR A 99 5.05 4.15 -8.13
N GLU A 100 4.45 5.29 -8.50
CA GLU A 100 3.82 5.47 -9.81
C GLU A 100 4.84 5.37 -10.95
N ILE A 101 6.03 5.94 -10.78
CA ILE A 101 7.09 5.94 -11.79
C ILE A 101 7.49 4.49 -12.12
N GLU A 102 7.68 3.68 -11.10
CA GLU A 102 7.98 2.26 -11.25
C GLU A 102 6.80 1.47 -11.82
N LEU A 103 5.57 1.82 -11.40
CA LEU A 103 4.35 1.19 -11.88
C LEU A 103 4.15 1.39 -13.39
N ASN A 104 4.45 2.59 -13.90
CA ASN A 104 4.39 2.88 -15.33
C ASN A 104 5.37 2.03 -16.15
N GLU A 105 6.52 1.67 -15.58
CA GLU A 105 7.51 0.82 -16.24
C GLU A 105 7.08 -0.66 -16.33
N VAL A 106 6.27 -1.16 -15.40
CA VAL A 106 5.92 -2.59 -15.37
C VAL A 106 4.81 -2.99 -16.34
N TYR A 107 4.05 -2.04 -16.89
CA TYR A 107 2.96 -2.34 -17.84
C TYR A 107 3.40 -3.07 -19.10
N LYS A 108 4.65 -2.94 -19.50
CA LYS A 108 5.21 -3.63 -20.67
C LYS A 108 5.42 -5.14 -20.46
N TYR A 109 5.50 -5.60 -19.21
CA TYR A 109 5.73 -7.00 -18.86
C TYR A 109 4.42 -7.79 -18.73
N LYS A 110 3.70 -7.95 -19.84
CA LYS A 110 2.35 -8.50 -19.88
C LYS A 110 2.22 -9.96 -19.41
N ASN A 111 3.33 -10.70 -19.39
CA ASN A 111 3.37 -12.11 -18.95
C ASN A 111 3.61 -12.26 -17.43
N LEU A 112 3.71 -11.14 -16.71
CA LEU A 112 3.87 -11.09 -15.26
C LEU A 112 2.64 -10.43 -14.65
N ILE A 113 2.27 -10.85 -13.45
CA ILE A 113 1.24 -10.21 -12.63
C ILE A 113 1.94 -9.41 -11.54
N PHE A 114 1.64 -8.12 -11.48
CA PHE A 114 2.14 -7.22 -10.44
C PHE A 114 1.05 -6.91 -9.43
N VAL A 115 1.33 -7.13 -8.16
CA VAL A 115 0.51 -6.69 -7.04
C VAL A 115 1.11 -5.39 -6.53
N SER A 116 0.64 -4.27 -7.08
CA SER A 116 1.17 -2.95 -6.78
C SER A 116 0.74 -2.46 -5.40
N LEU A 117 1.69 -1.96 -4.64
CA LEU A 117 1.49 -1.31 -3.35
C LEU A 117 1.35 0.21 -3.49
N SER A 118 1.43 0.73 -4.71
CA SER A 118 1.25 2.15 -4.99
C SER A 118 -0.14 2.62 -4.57
N ASN A 119 -0.20 3.78 -3.92
CA ASN A 119 -1.44 4.46 -3.60
C ASN A 119 -2.08 5.20 -4.80
N ILE A 120 -1.42 5.17 -5.95
CA ILE A 120 -1.93 5.72 -7.21
C ILE A 120 -2.52 4.59 -8.02
N ASN A 121 -3.81 4.70 -8.32
CA ASN A 121 -4.48 3.76 -9.19
C ASN A 121 -4.38 4.25 -10.64
N PRO A 122 -3.61 3.58 -11.51
CA PRO A 122 -3.40 3.97 -12.89
C PRO A 122 -4.57 3.62 -13.82
N GLY A 123 -5.69 3.17 -13.27
CA GLY A 123 -6.80 2.58 -14.01
C GLY A 123 -6.62 1.06 -14.21
N ILE A 124 -7.54 0.47 -14.96
CA ILE A 124 -7.55 -0.98 -15.20
C ILE A 124 -6.42 -1.33 -16.16
N LYS A 125 -5.47 -2.15 -15.70
CA LYS A 125 -4.41 -2.76 -16.49
C LYS A 125 -4.46 -4.27 -16.28
N ASN A 126 -4.35 -5.03 -17.36
CA ASN A 126 -4.55 -6.49 -17.33
C ASN A 126 -3.51 -7.25 -16.50
N ASN A 127 -2.36 -6.65 -16.26
CA ASN A 127 -1.24 -7.28 -15.55
C ASN A 127 -0.90 -6.62 -14.21
N VAL A 128 -1.76 -5.72 -13.71
CA VAL A 128 -1.54 -5.02 -12.44
C VAL A 128 -2.78 -5.08 -11.57
N ILE A 129 -2.61 -5.60 -10.36
CA ILE A 129 -3.59 -5.55 -9.27
C ILE A 129 -3.12 -4.49 -8.29
N SER A 130 -3.88 -3.41 -8.13
CA SER A 130 -3.55 -2.33 -7.20
C SER A 130 -4.23 -2.58 -5.86
N ILE A 131 -3.44 -2.76 -4.81
CA ILE A 131 -3.93 -2.96 -3.43
C ILE A 131 -3.65 -1.77 -2.51
N GLY A 132 -2.92 -0.78 -3.01
CA GLY A 132 -2.69 0.47 -2.28
C GLY A 132 -4.00 1.26 -2.08
N VAL A 133 -4.12 1.92 -0.93
CA VAL A 133 -5.27 2.77 -0.63
C VAL A 133 -5.08 4.12 -1.34
N GLY A 134 -5.75 4.28 -2.47
CA GLY A 134 -5.67 5.51 -3.26
C GLY A 134 -6.36 6.71 -2.59
N LEU A 135 -5.90 7.92 -2.91
CA LEU A 135 -6.48 9.18 -2.38
C LEU A 135 -7.99 9.29 -2.63
N GLU A 136 -8.45 8.85 -3.79
CA GLU A 136 -9.89 8.87 -4.12
C GLU A 136 -10.70 8.00 -3.15
N SER A 137 -10.23 6.79 -2.85
CA SER A 137 -10.87 5.90 -1.88
C SER A 137 -10.89 6.48 -0.47
N GLN A 138 -9.79 7.13 -0.07
CA GLN A 138 -9.71 7.84 1.22
C GLN A 138 -10.72 8.99 1.28
N LEU A 139 -10.80 9.80 0.23
CA LEU A 139 -11.75 10.92 0.17
C LEU A 139 -13.19 10.44 0.18
N ILE A 140 -13.51 9.33 -0.50
CA ILE A 140 -14.86 8.72 -0.44
C ILE A 140 -15.18 8.25 0.97
N ALA A 141 -14.23 7.63 1.67
CA ALA A 141 -14.43 7.21 3.06
C ALA A 141 -14.64 8.41 3.99
N ILE A 142 -13.85 9.47 3.83
CA ILE A 142 -14.00 10.73 4.57
C ILE A 142 -15.38 11.33 4.28
N LYS A 143 -15.82 11.39 3.03
CA LYS A 143 -17.14 11.92 2.66
C LYS A 143 -18.26 11.15 3.37
N LYS A 144 -18.24 9.82 3.32
CA LYS A 144 -19.23 8.98 4.01
C LYS A 144 -19.24 9.22 5.53
N PHE A 145 -18.06 9.38 6.12
CA PHE A 145 -17.95 9.72 7.55
C PHE A 145 -18.57 11.08 7.87
N LEU A 146 -18.26 12.11 7.08
CA LEU A 146 -18.79 13.46 7.25
C LEU A 146 -20.32 13.48 7.13
N GLU A 147 -20.87 12.75 6.16
CA GLU A 147 -22.33 12.60 5.97
C GLU A 147 -22.96 11.90 7.18
N LYS A 148 -22.37 10.81 7.67
CA LYS A 148 -22.85 10.08 8.86
C LYS A 148 -22.85 10.97 10.12
N GLU A 149 -21.81 11.76 10.30
CA GLU A 149 -21.64 12.63 11.47
C GLU A 149 -22.31 14.02 11.29
N ASN A 150 -23.05 14.22 10.21
CA ASN A 150 -23.70 15.51 9.87
C ASN A 150 -22.72 16.71 9.89
N LYS A 151 -21.46 16.48 9.43
CA LYS A 151 -20.43 17.51 9.34
C LYS A 151 -20.40 18.11 7.94
N ASN A 152 -20.90 19.33 7.81
CA ASN A 152 -20.99 20.04 6.52
C ASN A 152 -19.99 21.19 6.37
N LYS A 153 -19.25 21.54 7.44
CA LYS A 153 -18.27 22.64 7.44
C LYS A 153 -16.87 22.07 7.62
N ILE A 154 -16.23 21.76 6.49
CA ILE A 154 -14.92 21.14 6.44
C ILE A 154 -13.89 22.10 5.84
N ALA A 155 -12.66 22.02 6.31
CA ALA A 155 -11.50 22.65 5.70
C ALA A 155 -10.52 21.56 5.23
N ILE A 156 -9.87 21.80 4.11
CA ILE A 156 -8.89 20.89 3.52
C ILE A 156 -7.54 21.59 3.49
N LEU A 157 -6.53 20.90 4.02
CA LEU A 157 -5.13 21.31 3.97
C LEU A 157 -4.34 20.29 3.16
N TYR A 158 -3.51 20.77 2.24
CA TYR A 158 -2.55 19.94 1.53
C TYR A 158 -1.30 20.75 1.15
N PRO A 159 -0.15 20.06 0.95
CA PRO A 159 1.09 20.75 0.60
C PRO A 159 1.01 21.40 -0.78
N ASP A 160 1.62 22.58 -0.92
CA ASP A 160 1.78 23.27 -2.20
C ASP A 160 3.03 22.72 -2.91
N ASN A 161 2.84 21.66 -3.67
CA ASN A 161 3.89 20.98 -4.42
C ASN A 161 3.33 20.33 -5.69
N SER A 162 4.11 19.53 -6.38
CA SER A 162 3.70 18.80 -7.59
C SER A 162 2.49 17.88 -7.41
N TYR A 163 2.11 17.56 -6.16
CA TYR A 163 0.94 16.73 -5.83
C TYR A 163 -0.38 17.53 -5.75
N SER A 164 -0.31 18.86 -5.72
CA SER A 164 -1.49 19.73 -5.56
C SER A 164 -2.55 19.49 -6.61
N ASP A 165 -2.16 19.44 -7.87
CA ASP A 165 -3.10 19.25 -9.00
C ASP A 165 -3.80 17.89 -8.94
N PHE A 166 -3.06 16.84 -8.56
CA PHE A 166 -3.61 15.52 -8.36
C PHE A 166 -4.66 15.49 -7.22
N ILE A 167 -4.36 16.15 -6.10
CA ILE A 167 -5.30 16.26 -4.98
C ILE A 167 -6.58 17.01 -5.41
N GLU A 168 -6.44 18.12 -6.13
CA GLU A 168 -7.58 18.90 -6.62
C GLU A 168 -8.45 18.12 -7.61
N GLU A 169 -7.83 17.36 -8.51
CA GLU A 169 -8.58 16.46 -9.42
C GLU A 169 -9.41 15.46 -8.64
N LYS A 170 -8.83 14.81 -7.63
CA LYS A 170 -9.54 13.82 -6.82
C LYS A 170 -10.64 14.43 -5.96
N LEU A 171 -10.41 15.63 -5.42
CA LEU A 171 -11.44 16.38 -4.70
C LEU A 171 -12.64 16.70 -5.60
N LYS A 172 -12.41 17.12 -6.84
CA LYS A 172 -13.49 17.37 -7.81
C LYS A 172 -14.28 16.10 -8.11
N LYS A 173 -13.62 14.97 -8.32
CA LYS A 173 -14.27 13.67 -8.59
C LYS A 173 -15.15 13.19 -7.43
N THR A 174 -14.73 13.40 -6.20
CA THR A 174 -15.50 12.96 -5.01
C THR A 174 -16.63 13.90 -4.63
N GLN A 175 -16.76 15.04 -5.29
CA GLN A 175 -17.77 16.06 -5.02
C GLN A 175 -17.76 16.59 -3.58
N ILE A 176 -16.64 16.52 -2.89
CA ILE A 176 -16.47 17.15 -1.59
C ILE A 176 -16.38 18.66 -1.82
N LYS A 177 -17.26 19.42 -1.16
CA LYS A 177 -17.29 20.89 -1.22
C LYS A 177 -16.74 21.46 0.08
N PRO A 178 -15.45 21.76 0.16
CA PRO A 178 -14.87 22.31 1.38
C PRO A 178 -15.32 23.77 1.56
N PHE A 179 -15.55 24.15 2.82
CA PHE A 179 -15.73 25.54 3.22
C PHE A 179 -14.46 26.38 2.96
N LYS A 180 -13.29 25.77 3.15
CA LYS A 180 -11.99 26.42 2.96
C LYS A 180 -10.95 25.42 2.47
N ILE A 181 -10.14 25.85 1.52
CA ILE A 181 -8.96 25.13 1.08
C ILE A 181 -7.73 25.96 1.44
N LEU A 182 -6.71 25.34 2.01
CA LEU A 182 -5.42 25.93 2.27
C LEU A 182 -4.32 25.04 1.67
N LYS A 183 -3.54 25.61 0.76
CA LYS A 183 -2.26 25.05 0.37
C LYS A 183 -1.20 25.57 1.33
N TYR A 184 -0.38 24.70 1.87
CA TYR A 184 0.66 25.08 2.82
C TYR A 184 2.04 24.76 2.29
N ASN A 185 3.00 25.58 2.69
CA ASN A 185 4.41 25.28 2.48
C ASN A 185 4.83 24.17 3.46
N SER A 186 5.50 23.12 2.94
CA SER A 186 5.96 21.98 3.74
C SER A 186 7.13 22.31 4.68
N ASP A 187 7.66 23.54 4.70
CA ASP A 187 8.66 23.96 5.65
C ASP A 187 8.06 24.00 7.08
N PRO A 188 8.58 23.17 8.02
CA PRO A 188 8.04 23.09 9.39
C PRO A 188 8.01 24.43 10.14
N ARG A 189 8.85 25.39 9.75
CA ARG A 189 8.91 26.71 10.36
C ARG A 189 7.73 27.59 9.97
N ILE A 190 7.10 27.33 8.82
CA ILE A 190 6.03 28.13 8.23
C ILE A 190 4.67 27.52 8.51
N ILE A 191 4.55 26.20 8.46
CA ILE A 191 3.29 25.46 8.51
C ILE A 191 2.47 25.76 9.77
N THR A 192 3.13 25.90 10.93
CA THR A 192 2.45 26.21 12.19
C THR A 192 1.70 27.53 12.11
N GLY A 193 2.35 28.58 11.60
CA GLY A 193 1.73 29.90 11.45
C GLY A 193 0.59 29.92 10.42
N GLU A 194 0.67 29.12 9.38
CA GLU A 194 -0.41 28.97 8.39
C GLU A 194 -1.62 28.28 8.99
N ILE A 195 -1.41 27.21 9.77
CA ILE A 195 -2.48 26.49 10.48
C ILE A 195 -3.14 27.41 11.53
N GLU A 196 -2.36 28.18 12.28
CA GLU A 196 -2.88 29.15 13.24
C GLU A 196 -3.80 30.18 12.60
N LYS A 197 -3.39 30.72 11.44
CA LYS A 197 -4.23 31.64 10.65
C LYS A 197 -5.51 30.99 10.14
N LEU A 198 -5.40 29.76 9.61
CA LEU A 198 -6.53 29.02 9.08
C LEU A 198 -7.59 28.78 10.15
N THR A 199 -7.15 28.38 11.37
CA THR A 199 -8.01 28.00 12.47
C THR A 199 -8.44 29.19 13.34
N ASN A 200 -7.97 30.40 13.06
CA ASN A 200 -8.12 31.57 13.93
C ASN A 200 -7.66 31.29 15.38
N TYR A 201 -6.60 30.49 15.53
CA TYR A 201 -6.13 29.98 16.82
C TYR A 201 -5.92 31.11 17.85
N SER A 202 -5.22 32.18 17.50
CA SER A 202 -4.94 33.32 18.38
C SER A 202 -6.20 33.98 18.90
N GLN A 203 -7.24 34.11 18.07
CA GLN A 203 -8.54 34.65 18.46
C GLN A 203 -9.27 33.70 19.41
N ARG A 204 -9.28 32.40 19.08
CA ARG A 204 -9.92 31.38 19.92
C ARG A 204 -9.24 31.26 21.28
N LYS A 205 -7.92 31.34 21.32
CA LYS A 205 -7.14 31.31 22.55
C LYS A 205 -7.50 32.50 23.46
N ARG A 206 -7.49 33.72 22.90
CA ARG A 206 -7.92 34.93 23.66
C ARG A 206 -9.35 34.81 24.17
N ASN A 207 -10.26 34.32 23.37
CA ASN A 207 -11.65 34.13 23.78
C ASN A 207 -11.76 33.12 24.93
N LEU A 208 -10.98 32.04 24.90
CA LEU A 208 -10.93 31.06 25.98
C LEU A 208 -10.37 31.66 27.28
N GLU A 209 -9.28 32.40 27.19
CA GLU A 209 -8.69 33.07 28.33
C GLU A 209 -9.61 34.09 28.97
N ASN A 210 -10.30 34.86 28.14
CA ASN A 210 -11.31 35.81 28.63
C ASN A 210 -12.49 35.09 29.32
N ARG A 211 -12.95 33.94 28.79
CA ARG A 211 -13.97 33.12 29.42
C ARG A 211 -13.50 32.59 30.78
N LYS A 212 -12.27 32.08 30.87
CA LYS A 212 -11.70 31.62 32.15
C LYS A 212 -11.70 32.73 33.19
N LYS A 213 -11.14 33.91 32.84
CA LYS A 213 -11.11 35.08 33.74
C LYS A 213 -12.51 35.51 34.18
N ASN A 214 -13.51 35.42 33.30
CA ASN A 214 -14.90 35.77 33.67
C ASN A 214 -15.55 34.73 34.61
N LEU A 215 -15.17 33.45 34.48
CA LEU A 215 -15.63 32.40 35.42
C LEU A 215 -14.98 32.58 36.78
N GLU A 216 -13.66 32.78 36.84
CA GLU A 216 -12.90 33.04 38.07
C GLU A 216 -13.49 34.25 38.85
N LYS A 217 -13.88 35.31 38.12
CA LYS A 217 -14.55 36.46 38.73
C LYS A 217 -15.97 36.18 39.28
N ARG A 218 -16.68 35.20 38.71
CA ARG A 218 -18.00 34.77 39.17
C ARG A 218 -17.94 33.92 40.44
N ASP A 219 -16.85 33.12 40.55
CA ASP A 219 -16.63 32.27 41.73
C ASP A 219 -15.95 33.04 42.89
N ASP A 220 -15.62 34.33 42.71
CA ASP A 220 -15.12 35.18 43.76
C ASP A 220 -16.28 35.63 44.69
N PRO A 221 -16.21 35.35 46.02
CA PRO A 221 -17.23 35.76 46.99
C PRO A 221 -17.53 37.28 47.01
N ALA A 222 -16.59 38.10 46.51
CA ALA A 222 -16.83 39.55 46.34
C ALA A 222 -17.77 39.91 45.20
N SER A 223 -18.11 38.99 44.29
CA SER A 223 -19.06 39.21 43.20
C SER A 223 -20.51 38.95 43.58
N GLU A 224 -20.78 38.46 44.80
CA GLU A 224 -22.16 38.20 45.34
C GLU A 224 -22.66 39.37 46.21
N ARG A 225 -22.02 40.54 46.25
CA ARG A 225 -22.48 41.74 46.98
C ARG A 225 -23.03 42.77 46.00
#